data_a555ca62e0cb22aa70dc0c4083b55bde
#
_entry.id   a555ca62e0cb22aa70dc0c4083b55bde
#
_cell.length_a   1.000
_cell.length_b   1.000
_cell.length_c   1.000
_cell.angle_alpha   90.00
_cell.angle_beta   90.00
_cell.angle_gamma   90.00
#
_symmetry.space_group_name_H-M   'P 1'
#
loop_
_entity.id
_entity.type
_entity.pdbx_description
1 polymer ?
#
loop_
_entity_poly.entity_id
_entity_poly.type
_entity_poly.pdbx_seq_one_letter_code
_entity_poly.pdbx_strand_id
1 'polypeptide(L)'
;MSTIIPEISLISLQNQSESDLKIFKEALNTHGFFTIIDHDIDGSLLDESYTCAKEFFDLPEVIKNQYAKPEIGGARGYTPFGKETALGENVADLKEFWHLGPEVNSNFDSRIHPNIKVEELSNFNTHFNTLFTSLNHLGVKVLESIALVLELPKNFFEEKVIRGNSTLRLLHYPPIESDKNFLRARAHADINLITLLVGAEEGGLEVQNKDDEWIPIKPNSKSIVCNIGD
;
A
#
# COMPACT_ATOMS: atom_id res chain seq x y z
N MET A 1 17.22 11.81 -17.67
CA MET A 1 16.91 11.77 -16.21
C MET A 1 17.28 10.40 -15.67
N SER A 2 17.44 10.23 -14.35
CA SER A 2 17.74 8.90 -13.79
C SER A 2 16.60 7.94 -14.11
N THR A 3 16.93 6.76 -14.62
CA THR A 3 15.97 5.67 -14.87
C THR A 3 15.85 4.72 -13.66
N ILE A 4 16.34 5.15 -12.49
CA ILE A 4 16.38 4.35 -11.27
C ILE A 4 15.62 5.10 -10.19
N ILE A 5 14.66 4.41 -9.57
CA ILE A 5 13.95 4.90 -8.39
C ILE A 5 14.93 4.88 -7.21
N PRO A 6 15.18 6.01 -6.54
CA PRO A 6 16.19 6.08 -5.48
C PRO A 6 15.79 5.31 -4.24
N GLU A 7 16.77 4.69 -3.59
CA GLU A 7 16.65 4.14 -2.25
C GLU A 7 17.04 5.18 -1.22
N ILE A 8 16.23 5.34 -0.18
CA ILE A 8 16.37 6.39 0.83
C ILE A 8 16.26 5.76 2.23
N SER A 9 17.27 5.98 3.04
CA SER A 9 17.27 5.52 4.42
C SER A 9 16.31 6.36 5.28
N LEU A 10 15.32 5.70 5.92
CA LEU A 10 14.42 6.36 6.85
C LEU A 10 15.19 6.97 8.03
N ILE A 11 16.19 6.26 8.55
CA ILE A 11 17.03 6.75 9.65
C ILE A 11 17.73 8.05 9.25
N SER A 12 18.30 8.11 8.06
CA SER A 12 18.96 9.31 7.54
C SER A 12 18.00 10.48 7.39
N LEU A 13 16.78 10.24 6.91
CA LEU A 13 15.74 11.28 6.82
C LEU A 13 15.36 11.80 8.21
N GLN A 14 15.15 10.91 9.18
CA GLN A 14 14.81 11.30 10.55
C GLN A 14 15.93 12.08 11.23
N ASN A 15 17.19 11.77 10.92
CA ASN A 15 18.37 12.50 11.38
C ASN A 15 18.64 13.78 10.58
N GLN A 16 17.78 14.12 9.62
CA GLN A 16 17.86 15.30 8.76
C GLN A 16 19.19 15.40 8.00
N SER A 17 19.69 14.28 7.51
CA SER A 17 20.87 14.23 6.63
C SER A 17 20.63 15.11 5.39
N GLU A 18 21.43 16.17 5.21
CA GLU A 18 21.26 17.13 4.10
C GLU A 18 21.35 16.44 2.72
N SER A 19 22.25 15.46 2.59
CA SER A 19 22.40 14.69 1.35
C SER A 19 21.14 13.87 1.03
N ASP A 20 20.60 13.17 2.02
CA ASP A 20 19.42 12.31 1.81
C ASP A 20 18.14 13.14 1.64
N LEU A 21 17.99 14.24 2.36
CA LEU A 21 16.89 15.19 2.14
C LEU A 21 16.92 15.79 0.72
N LYS A 22 18.11 16.07 0.18
CA LYS A 22 18.24 16.55 -1.20
C LYS A 22 17.81 15.49 -2.22
N ILE A 23 18.29 14.24 -2.06
CA ILE A 23 17.91 13.11 -2.92
C ILE A 23 16.39 12.86 -2.81
N PHE A 24 15.85 12.91 -1.59
CA PHE A 24 14.44 12.75 -1.34
C PHE A 24 13.59 13.83 -2.02
N LYS A 25 13.98 15.09 -1.89
CA LYS A 25 13.33 16.23 -2.60
C LYS A 25 13.35 16.04 -4.12
N GLU A 26 14.47 15.58 -4.66
CA GLU A 26 14.59 15.30 -6.09
C GLU A 26 13.67 14.14 -6.53
N ALA A 27 13.61 13.05 -5.75
CA ALA A 27 12.74 11.92 -6.01
C ALA A 27 11.25 12.33 -6.04
N LEU A 28 10.80 13.11 -5.04
CA LEU A 28 9.44 13.63 -4.97
C LEU A 28 9.09 14.49 -6.18
N ASN A 29 10.01 15.35 -6.64
CA ASN A 29 9.77 16.26 -7.75
C ASN A 29 9.87 15.60 -9.13
N THR A 30 10.69 14.55 -9.26
CA THR A 30 11.01 13.94 -10.57
C THR A 30 10.13 12.76 -10.88
N HIS A 31 9.99 11.83 -9.90
CA HIS A 31 9.30 10.56 -10.10
C HIS A 31 8.00 10.47 -9.31
N GLY A 32 7.91 11.15 -8.17
CA GLY A 32 6.84 10.90 -7.18
C GLY A 32 6.99 9.54 -6.49
N PHE A 33 8.08 8.80 -6.76
CA PHE A 33 8.36 7.46 -6.25
C PHE A 33 9.76 7.37 -5.65
N PHE A 34 9.89 6.60 -4.61
CA PHE A 34 11.16 6.28 -3.94
C PHE A 34 11.00 4.96 -3.17
N THR A 35 12.12 4.37 -2.77
CA THR A 35 12.16 3.16 -1.98
C THR A 35 12.71 3.48 -0.60
N ILE A 36 11.98 3.14 0.45
CA ILE A 36 12.43 3.29 1.84
C ILE A 36 13.18 2.05 2.28
N ILE A 37 14.39 2.24 2.78
CA ILE A 37 15.24 1.26 3.45
C ILE A 37 15.47 1.67 4.91
N ASP A 38 16.05 0.80 5.71
CA ASP A 38 16.32 1.02 7.15
C ASP A 38 15.07 1.44 7.94
N HIS A 39 13.90 0.93 7.53
CA HIS A 39 12.67 1.07 8.28
C HIS A 39 12.63 0.12 9.48
N ASP A 40 11.82 0.44 10.47
CA ASP A 40 11.70 -0.29 11.72
C ASP A 40 10.62 -1.39 11.74
N ILE A 41 10.07 -1.76 10.57
CA ILE A 41 9.13 -2.86 10.48
C ILE A 41 9.90 -4.18 10.57
N ASP A 42 9.47 -5.05 11.49
CA ASP A 42 10.05 -6.36 11.67
C ASP A 42 9.86 -7.22 10.41
N GLY A 43 10.95 -7.78 9.89
CA GLY A 43 10.92 -8.68 8.73
C GLY A 43 10.09 -9.93 8.98
N SER A 44 10.08 -10.48 10.20
CA SER A 44 9.25 -11.62 10.54
C SER A 44 7.75 -11.29 10.47
N LEU A 45 7.35 -10.06 10.83
CA LEU A 45 5.98 -9.61 10.69
C LEU A 45 5.55 -9.57 9.21
N LEU A 46 6.44 -9.16 8.31
CA LEU A 46 6.15 -9.15 6.87
C LEU A 46 6.03 -10.57 6.32
N ASP A 47 6.97 -11.47 6.63
CA ASP A 47 6.96 -12.87 6.17
C ASP A 47 5.72 -13.62 6.66
N GLU A 48 5.36 -13.43 7.94
CA GLU A 48 4.14 -13.99 8.52
C GLU A 48 2.87 -13.40 7.87
N SER A 49 2.91 -12.13 7.47
CA SER A 49 1.79 -11.48 6.78
C SER A 49 1.51 -12.11 5.42
N TYR A 50 2.54 -12.42 4.64
CA TYR A 50 2.36 -13.13 3.37
C TYR A 50 1.77 -14.53 3.60
N THR A 51 2.26 -15.26 4.60
CA THR A 51 1.73 -16.58 4.98
C THR A 51 0.25 -16.48 5.36
N CYS A 52 -0.09 -15.56 6.25
CA CYS A 52 -1.45 -15.37 6.73
C CYS A 52 -2.41 -14.89 5.61
N ALA A 53 -1.94 -14.01 4.71
CA ALA A 53 -2.71 -13.58 3.55
C ALA A 53 -2.98 -14.75 2.60
N LYS A 54 -1.95 -15.58 2.34
CA LYS A 54 -2.11 -16.78 1.52
C LYS A 54 -3.13 -17.75 2.11
N GLU A 55 -3.09 -18.01 3.43
CA GLU A 55 -4.08 -18.85 4.09
C GLU A 55 -5.52 -18.35 3.86
N PHE A 56 -5.74 -17.04 3.91
CA PHE A 56 -7.06 -16.47 3.62
C PHE A 56 -7.45 -16.66 2.14
N PHE A 57 -6.57 -16.35 1.20
CA PHE A 57 -6.90 -16.47 -0.22
C PHE A 57 -7.03 -17.91 -0.69
N ASP A 58 -6.44 -18.87 0.01
CA ASP A 58 -6.59 -20.32 -0.21
C ASP A 58 -7.93 -20.87 0.34
N LEU A 59 -8.69 -20.11 1.14
CA LEU A 59 -10.03 -20.53 1.59
C LEU A 59 -10.98 -20.75 0.40
N PRO A 60 -11.93 -21.68 0.53
CA PRO A 60 -12.96 -21.88 -0.48
C PRO A 60 -13.68 -20.57 -0.84
N GLU A 61 -13.97 -20.34 -2.11
CA GLU A 61 -14.61 -19.13 -2.60
C GLU A 61 -15.94 -18.82 -1.88
N VAL A 62 -16.71 -19.85 -1.55
CA VAL A 62 -17.96 -19.72 -0.80
C VAL A 62 -17.74 -19.10 0.59
N ILE A 63 -16.61 -19.39 1.23
CA ILE A 63 -16.23 -18.81 2.52
C ILE A 63 -15.76 -17.36 2.31
N LYS A 64 -14.83 -17.12 1.39
CA LYS A 64 -14.33 -15.76 1.11
C LYS A 64 -15.48 -14.80 0.78
N ASN A 65 -16.44 -15.24 -0.03
CA ASN A 65 -17.60 -14.44 -0.45
C ASN A 65 -18.52 -14.01 0.71
N GLN A 66 -18.53 -14.67 1.86
CA GLN A 66 -19.27 -14.22 3.04
C GLN A 66 -18.74 -12.89 3.61
N TYR A 67 -17.47 -12.59 3.33
CA TYR A 67 -16.77 -11.37 3.72
C TYR A 67 -16.87 -10.23 2.70
N ALA A 68 -17.49 -10.46 1.55
CA ALA A 68 -17.75 -9.40 0.58
C ALA A 68 -18.85 -8.46 1.09
N LYS A 69 -18.58 -7.15 1.02
CA LYS A 69 -19.48 -6.11 1.53
C LYS A 69 -19.76 -5.06 0.45
N PRO A 70 -20.53 -5.41 -0.58
CA PRO A 70 -20.86 -4.49 -1.68
C PRO A 70 -21.67 -3.27 -1.20
N GLU A 71 -22.41 -3.39 -0.12
CA GLU A 71 -23.21 -2.31 0.48
C GLU A 71 -22.37 -1.14 1.01
N ILE A 72 -21.08 -1.37 1.28
CA ILE A 72 -20.12 -0.33 1.67
C ILE A 72 -19.06 -0.10 0.57
N GLY A 73 -19.36 -0.47 -0.67
CA GLY A 73 -18.46 -0.30 -1.81
C GLY A 73 -17.13 -1.06 -1.70
N GLY A 74 -17.06 -2.14 -0.93
CA GLY A 74 -15.82 -2.89 -0.70
C GLY A 74 -14.78 -2.14 0.15
N ALA A 75 -15.18 -1.10 0.87
CA ALA A 75 -14.27 -0.31 1.72
C ALA A 75 -13.58 -1.15 2.82
N ARG A 76 -14.17 -2.27 3.20
CA ARG A 76 -13.64 -3.26 4.15
C ARG A 76 -14.03 -4.67 3.69
N GLY A 77 -13.20 -5.65 4.08
CA GLY A 77 -13.44 -7.06 3.78
C GLY A 77 -12.95 -7.47 2.40
N TYR A 78 -13.55 -8.51 1.87
CA TYR A 78 -13.11 -9.18 0.65
C TYR A 78 -13.75 -8.60 -0.61
N THR A 79 -12.94 -8.41 -1.62
CA THR A 79 -13.40 -8.12 -2.99
C THR A 79 -13.04 -9.30 -3.90
N PRO A 80 -14.05 -9.97 -4.49
CA PRO A 80 -13.84 -11.15 -5.30
C PRO A 80 -13.03 -10.89 -6.58
N PHE A 81 -12.42 -11.98 -7.09
CA PHE A 81 -11.62 -11.94 -8.32
C PHE A 81 -12.41 -11.36 -9.49
N GLY A 82 -11.76 -10.47 -10.25
CA GLY A 82 -12.32 -9.87 -11.44
C GLY A 82 -13.55 -8.97 -11.20
N LYS A 83 -13.67 -8.36 -10.02
CA LYS A 83 -14.76 -7.41 -9.70
C LYS A 83 -14.32 -5.95 -9.76
N GLU A 84 -13.08 -5.64 -9.40
CA GLU A 84 -12.59 -4.28 -9.50
C GLU A 84 -12.26 -3.94 -10.96
N THR A 85 -12.77 -2.79 -11.40
CA THR A 85 -12.49 -2.25 -12.74
C THR A 85 -11.88 -0.87 -12.55
N ALA A 86 -10.73 -0.60 -13.19
CA ALA A 86 -10.12 0.72 -13.16
C ALA A 86 -11.08 1.79 -13.75
N LEU A 87 -11.00 3.00 -13.23
CA LEU A 87 -11.87 4.09 -13.68
C LEU A 87 -11.71 4.34 -15.19
N GLY A 88 -12.82 4.35 -15.90
CA GLY A 88 -12.86 4.54 -17.36
C GLY A 88 -12.63 3.26 -18.18
N GLU A 89 -12.45 2.12 -17.56
CA GLU A 89 -12.23 0.83 -18.20
C GLU A 89 -13.48 -0.06 -18.19
N ASN A 90 -13.55 -1.01 -19.15
CA ASN A 90 -14.66 -1.97 -19.27
C ASN A 90 -14.24 -3.42 -18.92
N VAL A 91 -12.97 -3.62 -18.59
CA VAL A 91 -12.41 -4.94 -18.28
C VAL A 91 -11.89 -4.91 -16.85
N ALA A 92 -12.33 -5.87 -16.04
CA ALA A 92 -11.89 -5.98 -14.66
C ALA A 92 -10.42 -6.42 -14.57
N ASP A 93 -9.74 -5.95 -13.52
CA ASP A 93 -8.41 -6.40 -13.16
C ASP A 93 -8.43 -7.85 -12.69
N LEU A 94 -7.38 -8.59 -13.01
CA LEU A 94 -7.27 -10.01 -12.66
C LEU A 94 -6.65 -10.18 -11.27
N LYS A 95 -7.34 -9.68 -10.27
CA LYS A 95 -6.96 -9.76 -8.86
C LYS A 95 -8.17 -9.94 -7.96
N GLU A 96 -7.92 -10.42 -6.78
CA GLU A 96 -8.81 -10.36 -5.62
C GLU A 96 -8.07 -9.68 -4.48
N PHE A 97 -8.78 -9.15 -3.49
CA PHE A 97 -8.11 -8.47 -2.39
C PHE A 97 -8.96 -8.40 -1.12
N TRP A 98 -8.27 -8.13 -0.02
CA TRP A 98 -8.87 -7.82 1.27
C TRP A 98 -8.52 -6.40 1.70
N HIS A 99 -9.51 -5.66 2.23
CA HIS A 99 -9.33 -4.35 2.82
C HIS A 99 -9.54 -4.36 4.32
N LEU A 100 -8.63 -3.70 5.02
CA LEU A 100 -8.80 -3.30 6.42
C LEU A 100 -8.29 -1.88 6.64
N GLY A 101 -8.69 -1.28 7.74
CA GLY A 101 -8.32 0.09 8.12
C GLY A 101 -8.06 0.20 9.62
N PRO A 102 -8.10 1.42 10.17
CA PRO A 102 -7.93 1.63 11.60
C PRO A 102 -9.03 0.93 12.42
N GLU A 103 -8.74 0.66 13.68
CA GLU A 103 -9.77 0.28 14.64
C GLU A 103 -10.63 1.50 14.98
N VAL A 104 -11.89 1.46 14.56
CA VAL A 104 -12.82 2.58 14.65
C VAL A 104 -13.46 2.64 16.03
N ASN A 105 -13.52 3.84 16.60
CA ASN A 105 -14.25 4.14 17.83
C ASN A 105 -15.10 5.41 17.65
N SER A 106 -15.75 5.90 18.70
CA SER A 106 -16.65 7.05 18.66
C SER A 106 -16.00 8.38 18.23
N ASN A 107 -14.66 8.45 18.14
CA ASN A 107 -13.93 9.65 17.73
C ASN A 107 -13.65 9.70 16.23
N PHE A 108 -13.98 8.62 15.50
CA PHE A 108 -13.84 8.57 14.04
C PHE A 108 -15.07 9.14 13.34
N ASP A 109 -14.88 9.58 12.09
CA ASP A 109 -15.98 9.95 11.21
C ASP A 109 -16.90 8.73 10.99
N SER A 110 -18.20 8.92 11.10
CA SER A 110 -19.20 7.83 10.97
C SER A 110 -19.23 7.18 9.58
N ARG A 111 -18.59 7.79 8.59
CA ARG A 111 -18.43 7.22 7.24
C ARG A 111 -17.29 6.20 7.15
N ILE A 112 -16.43 6.13 8.17
CA ILE A 112 -15.34 5.15 8.23
C ILE A 112 -15.89 3.87 8.85
N HIS A 113 -15.93 2.82 8.05
CA HIS A 113 -16.46 1.52 8.46
C HIS A 113 -15.47 0.75 9.34
N PRO A 114 -15.96 0.02 10.34
CA PRO A 114 -15.13 -0.87 11.16
C PRO A 114 -14.59 -2.04 10.33
N ASN A 115 -13.48 -2.62 10.79
CA ASN A 115 -12.91 -3.81 10.20
C ASN A 115 -13.87 -5.01 10.32
N ILE A 116 -13.83 -5.87 9.31
CA ILE A 116 -14.57 -7.14 9.30
C ILE A 116 -13.68 -8.22 9.90
N LYS A 117 -14.24 -9.04 10.74
CA LYS A 117 -13.54 -10.12 11.42
C LYS A 117 -13.63 -11.41 10.61
N VAL A 118 -12.48 -12.05 10.36
CA VAL A 118 -12.39 -13.39 9.78
C VAL A 118 -12.47 -14.40 10.92
N GLU A 119 -13.43 -15.30 10.87
CA GLU A 119 -13.66 -16.29 11.93
C GLU A 119 -12.89 -17.59 11.73
N GLU A 120 -12.60 -17.96 10.46
CA GLU A 120 -11.90 -19.22 10.13
C GLU A 120 -10.40 -19.19 10.49
N LEU A 121 -9.80 -18.00 10.57
CA LEU A 121 -8.37 -17.81 10.81
C LEU A 121 -8.16 -17.00 12.10
N SER A 122 -7.92 -17.68 13.20
CA SER A 122 -7.90 -17.08 14.55
C SER A 122 -6.92 -15.91 14.71
N ASN A 123 -5.78 -15.94 13.98
CA ASN A 123 -4.74 -14.91 14.08
C ASN A 123 -4.87 -13.80 13.04
N PHE A 124 -5.71 -13.96 12.03
CA PHE A 124 -5.81 -13.05 10.88
C PHE A 124 -6.04 -11.60 11.32
N ASN A 125 -7.07 -11.38 12.12
CA ASN A 125 -7.43 -10.00 12.51
C ASN A 125 -6.36 -9.33 13.37
N THR A 126 -5.82 -10.03 14.37
CA THR A 126 -4.79 -9.50 15.27
C THR A 126 -3.50 -9.22 14.50
N HIS A 127 -3.12 -10.15 13.63
CA HIS A 127 -1.90 -10.03 12.84
C HIS A 127 -1.96 -8.82 11.90
N PHE A 128 -3.03 -8.69 11.11
CA PHE A 128 -3.15 -7.56 10.18
C PHE A 128 -3.44 -6.22 10.84
N ASN A 129 -4.04 -6.18 12.03
CA ASN A 129 -4.10 -4.96 12.83
C ASN A 129 -2.70 -4.52 13.29
N THR A 130 -1.83 -5.47 13.64
CA THR A 130 -0.42 -5.18 13.98
C THR A 130 0.33 -4.63 12.77
N LEU A 131 0.23 -5.29 11.61
CA LEU A 131 0.85 -4.83 10.37
C LEU A 131 0.33 -3.44 9.96
N PHE A 132 -0.99 -3.22 10.00
CA PHE A 132 -1.59 -1.92 9.72
C PHE A 132 -1.00 -0.82 10.61
N THR A 133 -0.89 -1.09 11.91
CA THR A 133 -0.36 -0.12 12.88
C THR A 133 1.10 0.21 12.57
N SER A 134 1.92 -0.79 12.25
CA SER A 134 3.34 -0.62 11.90
C SER A 134 3.52 0.18 10.62
N LEU A 135 2.77 -0.17 9.55
CA LEU A 135 2.80 0.56 8.28
C LEU A 135 2.27 2.00 8.42
N ASN A 136 1.20 2.19 9.18
CA ASN A 136 0.65 3.53 9.44
C ASN A 136 1.66 4.41 10.18
N HIS A 137 2.39 3.85 11.14
CA HIS A 137 3.47 4.55 11.85
C HIS A 137 4.62 4.93 10.90
N LEU A 138 5.03 4.01 10.04
CA LEU A 138 6.01 4.32 8.98
C LEU A 138 5.51 5.44 8.07
N GLY A 139 4.25 5.39 7.64
CA GLY A 139 3.63 6.43 6.81
C GLY A 139 3.68 7.81 7.45
N VAL A 140 3.42 7.91 8.76
CA VAL A 140 3.54 9.18 9.50
C VAL A 140 4.98 9.70 9.46
N LYS A 141 5.99 8.85 9.69
CA LYS A 141 7.41 9.24 9.63
C LYS A 141 7.82 9.73 8.22
N VAL A 142 7.30 9.10 7.18
CA VAL A 142 7.52 9.55 5.79
C VAL A 142 6.86 10.91 5.55
N LEU A 143 5.62 11.10 5.99
CA LEU A 143 4.92 12.39 5.86
C LEU A 143 5.61 13.52 6.65
N GLU A 144 6.18 13.23 7.82
CA GLU A 144 7.02 14.17 8.56
C GLU A 144 8.25 14.60 7.74
N SER A 145 8.90 13.64 7.05
CA SER A 145 10.04 13.94 6.18
C SER A 145 9.62 14.74 4.93
N ILE A 146 8.44 14.47 4.37
CA ILE A 146 7.85 15.28 3.29
C ILE A 146 7.58 16.71 3.77
N ALA A 147 7.03 16.89 4.98
CA ALA A 147 6.79 18.19 5.54
C ALA A 147 8.10 19.02 5.66
N LEU A 148 9.19 18.39 6.12
CA LEU A 148 10.51 19.04 6.19
C LEU A 148 11.01 19.50 4.81
N VAL A 149 10.89 18.66 3.79
CA VAL A 149 11.30 19.01 2.41
C VAL A 149 10.47 20.15 1.83
N LEU A 150 9.20 20.25 2.25
CA LEU A 150 8.29 21.34 1.85
C LEU A 150 8.42 22.59 2.72
N GLU A 151 9.38 22.62 3.67
CA GLU A 151 9.57 23.72 4.62
C GLU A 151 8.32 24.00 5.48
N LEU A 152 7.55 22.93 5.77
CA LEU A 152 6.35 22.97 6.61
C LEU A 152 6.70 22.50 8.05
N PRO A 153 5.86 22.83 9.05
CA PRO A 153 6.00 22.23 10.37
C PRO A 153 6.01 20.69 10.29
N LYS A 154 6.89 20.05 11.05
CA LYS A 154 7.06 18.58 11.03
C LYS A 154 5.72 17.82 11.16
N ASN A 155 4.82 18.31 11.99
CA ASN A 155 3.51 17.72 12.25
C ASN A 155 2.38 18.21 11.32
N PHE A 156 2.71 18.87 10.20
CA PHE A 156 1.73 19.47 9.31
C PHE A 156 0.66 18.48 8.81
N PHE A 157 1.04 17.23 8.56
CA PHE A 157 0.13 16.20 8.07
C PHE A 157 -0.60 15.45 9.20
N GLU A 158 -0.19 15.60 10.47
CA GLU A 158 -0.73 14.84 11.59
C GLU A 158 -2.25 14.96 11.71
N GLU A 159 -2.79 16.18 11.71
CA GLU A 159 -4.24 16.41 11.79
C GLU A 159 -5.02 15.85 10.59
N LYS A 160 -4.35 15.64 9.44
CA LYS A 160 -4.97 15.12 8.21
C LYS A 160 -5.04 13.60 8.20
N VAL A 161 -4.14 12.94 8.92
CA VAL A 161 -4.02 11.47 8.92
C VAL A 161 -4.53 10.85 10.22
N ILE A 162 -4.51 11.58 11.33
CA ILE A 162 -5.05 11.10 12.59
C ILE A 162 -6.56 10.84 12.44
N ARG A 163 -7.00 9.65 12.80
CA ARG A 163 -8.38 9.19 12.59
C ARG A 163 -8.85 9.26 11.13
N GLY A 164 -7.90 9.27 10.20
CA GLY A 164 -8.17 9.17 8.77
C GLY A 164 -8.59 7.75 8.35
N ASN A 165 -9.03 7.62 7.10
CA ASN A 165 -9.44 6.34 6.52
C ASN A 165 -8.28 5.66 5.78
N SER A 166 -7.10 5.57 6.39
CA SER A 166 -6.00 4.78 5.83
C SER A 166 -6.46 3.34 5.60
N THR A 167 -6.02 2.74 4.50
CA THR A 167 -6.44 1.40 4.12
C THR A 167 -5.22 0.54 3.88
N LEU A 168 -5.15 -0.63 4.52
CA LEU A 168 -4.24 -1.71 4.15
C LEU A 168 -4.98 -2.62 3.18
N ARG A 169 -4.38 -2.85 2.01
CA ARG A 169 -4.90 -3.73 0.97
C ARG A 169 -3.98 -4.94 0.84
N LEU A 170 -4.52 -6.13 1.08
CA LEU A 170 -3.85 -7.39 0.78
C LEU A 170 -4.27 -7.79 -0.63
N LEU A 171 -3.31 -7.82 -1.56
CA LEU A 171 -3.56 -8.12 -2.96
C LEU A 171 -3.15 -9.57 -3.27
N HIS A 172 -4.03 -10.30 -3.94
CA HIS A 172 -3.73 -11.61 -4.48
C HIS A 172 -3.94 -11.64 -6.00
N TYR A 173 -2.92 -12.07 -6.69
CA TYR A 173 -2.88 -12.27 -8.14
C TYR A 173 -2.75 -13.76 -8.44
N PRO A 174 -3.86 -14.51 -8.55
CA PRO A 174 -3.79 -15.94 -8.82
C PRO A 174 -3.14 -16.23 -10.17
N PRO A 175 -2.59 -17.45 -10.38
CA PRO A 175 -2.11 -17.87 -11.67
C PRO A 175 -3.20 -17.74 -12.73
N ILE A 176 -2.83 -17.20 -13.90
CA ILE A 176 -3.73 -17.07 -15.06
C ILE A 176 -3.18 -17.87 -16.23
N GLU A 177 -4.07 -18.48 -17.02
CA GLU A 177 -3.67 -19.14 -18.26
C GLU A 177 -3.11 -18.12 -19.26
N SER A 178 -1.97 -18.45 -19.88
CA SER A 178 -1.09 -17.52 -20.61
C SER A 178 -1.63 -16.97 -21.93
N ASP A 179 -2.80 -17.37 -22.39
CA ASP A 179 -3.29 -17.09 -23.75
C ASP A 179 -4.10 -15.79 -23.89
N LYS A 180 -4.19 -15.00 -22.84
CA LYS A 180 -5.01 -13.78 -22.87
C LYS A 180 -4.16 -12.56 -22.53
N ASN A 181 -4.22 -11.54 -23.40
CA ASN A 181 -3.63 -10.19 -23.19
C ASN A 181 -4.34 -9.44 -22.03
N PHE A 182 -4.30 -10.00 -20.82
CA PHE A 182 -4.88 -9.37 -19.65
C PHE A 182 -3.76 -8.77 -18.79
N LEU A 183 -3.95 -7.54 -18.37
CA LEU A 183 -3.13 -6.92 -17.35
C LEU A 183 -3.65 -7.34 -15.97
N ARG A 184 -2.73 -7.65 -15.05
CA ARG A 184 -3.05 -7.96 -13.64
C ARG A 184 -3.57 -6.73 -12.90
N ALA A 185 -2.95 -5.57 -13.16
CA ALA A 185 -3.39 -4.26 -12.72
C ALA A 185 -3.06 -3.25 -13.82
N ARG A 186 -4.00 -2.36 -14.11
CA ARG A 186 -3.81 -1.29 -15.09
C ARG A 186 -3.09 -0.11 -14.49
N ALA A 187 -2.47 0.70 -15.36
CA ALA A 187 -1.91 1.97 -14.95
C ALA A 187 -2.99 2.87 -14.33
N HIS A 188 -2.67 3.46 -13.21
CA HIS A 188 -3.54 4.41 -12.49
C HIS A 188 -2.70 5.34 -11.63
N ALA A 189 -3.27 6.48 -11.27
CA ALA A 189 -2.73 7.36 -10.25
C ALA A 189 -3.45 7.11 -8.91
N ASP A 190 -2.75 7.28 -7.81
CA ASP A 190 -3.31 7.15 -6.47
C ASP A 190 -3.88 8.50 -6.01
N ILE A 191 -5.10 8.50 -5.48
CA ILE A 191 -5.80 9.68 -4.96
C ILE A 191 -5.67 9.81 -3.44
N ASN A 192 -4.49 9.61 -2.91
CA ASN A 192 -4.19 9.65 -1.48
C ASN A 192 -2.99 10.56 -1.21
N LEU A 193 -2.53 10.66 0.04
CA LEU A 193 -1.29 11.39 0.36
C LEU A 193 -0.06 10.60 -0.06
N ILE A 194 0.01 9.35 0.36
CA ILE A 194 1.09 8.41 0.04
C ILE A 194 0.57 6.98 0.02
N THR A 195 1.21 6.14 -0.78
CA THR A 195 1.08 4.68 -0.75
C THR A 195 2.39 4.06 -0.28
N LEU A 196 2.32 3.08 0.60
CA LEU A 196 3.43 2.22 1.01
C LEU A 196 3.20 0.82 0.45
N LEU A 197 3.99 0.41 -0.51
CA LEU A 197 3.91 -0.91 -1.12
C LEU A 197 5.02 -1.79 -0.55
N VAL A 198 4.61 -2.78 0.25
CA VAL A 198 5.50 -3.86 0.68
C VAL A 198 5.82 -4.71 -0.53
N GLY A 199 7.10 -4.94 -0.80
CA GLY A 199 7.58 -5.52 -2.04
C GLY A 199 6.99 -6.89 -2.34
N ALA A 200 6.61 -7.11 -3.60
CA ALA A 200 6.25 -8.44 -4.10
C ALA A 200 7.51 -9.32 -4.25
N GLU A 201 7.34 -10.63 -4.16
CA GLU A 201 8.43 -11.57 -4.43
C GLU A 201 8.79 -11.61 -5.92
N GLU A 202 7.83 -11.27 -6.80
CA GLU A 202 7.99 -11.26 -8.24
C GLU A 202 8.01 -9.84 -8.81
N GLY A 203 8.74 -9.67 -9.92
CA GLY A 203 8.76 -8.43 -10.69
C GLY A 203 7.44 -8.16 -11.41
N GLY A 204 7.32 -6.97 -12.02
CA GLY A 204 6.17 -6.57 -12.82
C GLY A 204 5.56 -5.22 -12.41
N LEU A 205 6.02 -4.64 -11.30
CA LEU A 205 5.70 -3.26 -10.97
C LEU A 205 6.53 -2.32 -11.86
N GLU A 206 5.84 -1.42 -12.54
CA GLU A 206 6.45 -0.37 -13.36
C GLU A 206 5.84 0.99 -12.99
N VAL A 207 6.65 2.01 -13.04
CA VAL A 207 6.27 3.41 -12.80
C VAL A 207 6.47 4.19 -14.08
N GLN A 208 5.47 4.97 -14.49
CA GLN A 208 5.60 5.88 -15.60
C GLN A 208 6.22 7.20 -15.14
N ASN A 209 7.31 7.61 -15.79
CA ASN A 209 7.92 8.90 -15.52
C ASN A 209 7.23 10.03 -16.30
N LYS A 210 7.69 11.28 -16.11
CA LYS A 210 7.14 12.46 -16.79
C LYS A 210 7.42 12.50 -18.30
N ASP A 211 8.30 11.65 -18.79
CA ASP A 211 8.65 11.51 -20.21
C ASP A 211 7.90 10.33 -20.87
N ASP A 212 6.85 9.81 -20.20
CA ASP A 212 6.04 8.65 -20.60
C ASP A 212 6.83 7.33 -20.73
N GLU A 213 7.99 7.21 -20.09
CA GLU A 213 8.78 5.99 -20.06
C GLU A 213 8.42 5.14 -18.84
N TRP A 214 8.30 3.82 -19.05
CA TRP A 214 8.06 2.87 -17.97
C TRP A 214 9.36 2.41 -17.31
N ILE A 215 9.48 2.63 -16.01
CA ILE A 215 10.64 2.28 -15.19
C ILE A 215 10.27 1.06 -14.33
N PRO A 216 10.89 -0.11 -14.53
CA PRO A 216 10.63 -1.27 -13.71
C PRO A 216 11.20 -1.07 -12.29
N ILE A 217 10.40 -1.40 -11.28
CA ILE A 217 10.83 -1.46 -9.89
C ILE A 217 11.24 -2.89 -9.58
N LYS A 218 12.48 -3.08 -9.14
CA LYS A 218 12.98 -4.40 -8.74
C LYS A 218 12.47 -4.72 -7.34
N PRO A 219 11.87 -5.90 -7.13
CA PRO A 219 11.45 -6.32 -5.82
C PRO A 219 12.68 -6.45 -4.89
N ASN A 220 12.50 -6.00 -3.66
CA ASN A 220 13.47 -6.15 -2.57
C ASN A 220 12.67 -6.33 -1.27
N SER A 221 12.75 -7.52 -0.68
CA SER A 221 12.00 -7.88 0.54
C SER A 221 12.34 -7.04 1.77
N LYS A 222 13.45 -6.28 1.72
CA LYS A 222 13.91 -5.41 2.82
C LYS A 222 13.60 -3.94 2.59
N SER A 223 12.82 -3.60 1.59
CA SER A 223 12.48 -2.25 1.26
C SER A 223 10.99 -2.08 1.00
N ILE A 224 10.50 -0.86 1.19
CA ILE A 224 9.12 -0.50 0.92
C ILE A 224 9.10 0.58 -0.15
N VAL A 225 8.45 0.31 -1.27
CA VAL A 225 8.25 1.30 -2.33
C VAL A 225 7.18 2.28 -1.86
N CYS A 226 7.47 3.55 -1.99
CA CYS A 226 6.55 4.62 -1.62
C CYS A 226 6.28 5.52 -2.82
N ASN A 227 5.03 5.90 -3.01
CA ASN A 227 4.64 6.95 -3.95
C ASN A 227 3.78 8.00 -3.26
N ILE A 228 3.90 9.23 -3.76
CA ILE A 228 2.95 10.31 -3.44
C ILE A 228 1.72 10.18 -4.34
N GLY A 229 0.57 10.57 -3.83
CA GLY A 229 -0.65 10.68 -4.63
C GLY A 229 -0.66 11.91 -5.54
N ASP A 230 -1.59 11.93 -6.48
CA ASP A 230 -1.86 13.05 -7.38
C ASP A 230 -2.74 14.12 -6.72
#